data_8b3c253fa78ffb86ea282e14cad9dd24
#
_entry.id   8b3c253fa78ffb86ea282e14cad9dd24
#
_cell.length_a   1.000
_cell.length_b   1.000
_cell.length_c   1.000
_cell.angle_alpha   90.00
_cell.angle_beta   90.00
_cell.angle_gamma   90.00
#
_symmetry.space_group_name_H-M   'P 1'
#
loop_
_entity.id
_entity.type
_entity.pdbx_description
1 polymer ?
#
loop_
_entity_poly.entity_id
_entity_poly.type
_entity_poly.pdbx_seq_one_letter_code
_entity_poly.pdbx_strand_id
1 'polypeptide(L)' 'MERVFFDYRKLAGRIKEKYGSQKAFSDALGISEVTLSNKMTGITYFSQAEIEKAVRLLELSPGSVSDYFFTQRV' A
#
# COMPACT_ATOMS: atom_id res chain seq x y z
N MET A 1 -2.02 -22.01 10.28
CA MET A 1 -2.68 -21.22 9.22
C MET A 1 -1.61 -20.53 8.40
N GLU A 2 -1.65 -20.72 7.10
CA GLU A 2 -0.67 -20.08 6.22
C GLU A 2 -0.92 -18.58 6.13
N ARG A 3 0.17 -17.82 6.17
CA ARG A 3 0.10 -16.38 5.97
C ARG A 3 0.13 -16.08 4.48
N VAL A 4 -0.78 -15.21 4.04
CA VAL A 4 -0.81 -14.76 2.66
C VAL A 4 0.09 -13.54 2.51
N PHE A 5 0.95 -13.56 1.49
CA PHE A 5 1.79 -12.42 1.14
C PHE A 5 1.28 -11.80 -0.15
N PHE A 6 1.15 -10.48 -0.15
CA PHE A 6 0.70 -9.75 -1.33
C PHE A 6 1.88 -9.12 -2.05
N ASP A 7 1.74 -8.98 -3.36
CA ASP A 7 2.73 -8.34 -4.22
C ASP A 7 2.35 -6.86 -4.33
N TYR A 8 3.18 -6.00 -3.76
CA TYR A 8 2.94 -4.55 -3.73
C TYR A 8 3.79 -3.77 -4.73
N ARG A 9 4.36 -4.43 -5.74
CA ARG A 9 5.20 -3.73 -6.72
C ARG A 9 4.43 -2.65 -7.45
N LYS A 10 3.19 -2.94 -7.83
CA LYS A 10 2.33 -1.96 -8.51
C LYS A 10 1.99 -0.80 -7.59
N LEU A 11 1.70 -1.10 -6.32
CA LEU A 11 1.45 -0.08 -5.31
C LEU A 11 2.68 0.80 -5.10
N ALA A 12 3.85 0.20 -4.97
CA ALA A 12 5.10 0.93 -4.80
C ALA A 12 5.37 1.86 -5.98
N GLY A 13 5.11 1.41 -7.20
CA GLY A 13 5.22 2.24 -8.41
C GLY A 13 4.31 3.45 -8.37
N ARG A 14 3.07 3.26 -7.95
CA ARG A 14 2.10 4.36 -7.85
C ARG A 14 2.50 5.35 -6.77
N ILE A 15 2.99 4.85 -5.62
CA ILE A 15 3.49 5.71 -4.54
C ILE A 15 4.64 6.58 -5.07
N LYS A 16 5.58 5.98 -5.77
CA LYS A 16 6.72 6.69 -6.35
C LYS A 16 6.25 7.75 -7.35
N GLU A 17 5.29 7.41 -8.19
CA GLU A 17 4.76 8.31 -9.21
C GLU A 17 4.08 9.52 -8.59
N LYS A 18 3.26 9.31 -7.55
CA LYS A 18 2.47 10.40 -6.94
C LYS A 18 3.19 11.18 -5.87
N TYR A 19 4.04 10.51 -5.08
CA TYR A 19 4.66 11.11 -3.90
C TYR A 19 6.18 11.18 -3.96
N GLY A 20 6.81 10.47 -4.86
CA GLY A 20 8.25 10.47 -5.03
C GLY A 20 9.01 9.56 -4.08
N SER A 21 8.45 9.25 -2.90
CA SER A 21 9.10 8.38 -1.92
C SER A 21 8.06 7.76 -0.99
N GLN A 22 8.45 6.66 -0.35
CA GLN A 22 7.61 6.04 0.68
C GLN A 22 7.44 6.96 1.89
N LYS A 23 8.48 7.72 2.24
CA LYS A 23 8.39 8.64 3.37
C LYS A 23 7.31 9.68 3.16
N ALA A 24 7.29 10.30 1.98
CA ALA A 24 6.27 11.31 1.66
C ALA A 24 4.87 10.71 1.72
N PHE A 25 4.71 9.49 1.22
CA PHE A 25 3.41 8.81 1.27
C PHE A 25 3.02 8.43 2.70
N SER A 26 3.99 7.96 3.51
CA SER A 26 3.70 7.63 4.91
C SER A 26 3.22 8.85 5.68
N ASP A 27 3.83 10.01 5.44
CA ASP A 27 3.40 11.26 6.05
C ASP A 27 1.97 11.60 5.66
N ALA A 28 1.62 11.46 4.38
CA ALA A 28 0.27 11.73 3.89
C ALA A 28 -0.75 10.74 4.47
N LEU A 29 -0.35 9.48 4.63
CA LEU A 29 -1.20 8.44 5.18
C LEU A 29 -1.39 8.55 6.70
N GLY A 30 -0.47 9.26 7.35
CA GLY A 30 -0.53 9.48 8.79
C GLY A 30 0.13 8.38 9.61
N ILE A 31 1.08 7.65 9.03
CA ILE A 31 1.82 6.59 9.74
C ILE A 31 3.32 6.83 9.56
N SER A 32 4.14 6.17 10.39
CA SER A 32 5.58 6.28 10.26
C SER A 32 6.07 5.53 9.02
N GLU A 33 7.26 5.91 8.55
CA GLU A 33 7.89 5.24 7.41
C GLU A 33 8.17 3.75 7.73
N VAL A 34 8.57 3.46 8.98
CA VAL A 34 8.80 2.08 9.42
C VAL A 34 7.51 1.28 9.36
N THR A 35 6.41 1.86 9.83
CA THR A 35 5.10 1.20 9.79
C THR A 35 4.69 0.89 8.34
N LEU A 36 4.87 1.86 7.45
CA LEU A 36 4.57 1.65 6.03
C LEU A 36 5.46 0.56 5.43
N SER A 37 6.75 0.59 5.73
CA SER A 37 7.70 -0.42 5.25
C SER A 37 7.30 -1.82 5.70
N ASN A 38 6.87 -1.98 6.96
CA ASN A 38 6.41 -3.27 7.47
C ASN A 38 5.18 -3.78 6.70
N LYS A 39 4.29 -2.90 6.31
CA LYS A 39 3.11 -3.27 5.51
C LYS A 39 3.52 -3.66 4.09
N MET A 40 4.43 -2.90 3.49
CA MET A 40 4.89 -3.17 2.12
C MET A 40 5.69 -4.46 2.01
N THR A 41 6.35 -4.88 3.08
CA THR A 41 7.15 -6.12 3.09
C THR A 41 6.38 -7.33 3.60
N GLY A 42 5.16 -7.14 4.08
CA GLY A 42 4.30 -8.24 4.52
C GLY A 42 4.43 -8.61 5.99
N ILE A 43 5.17 -7.83 6.79
CA ILE A 43 5.26 -8.06 8.23
C ILE A 43 3.89 -7.82 8.89
N THR A 44 3.20 -6.76 8.44
CA THR A 44 1.82 -6.47 8.86
C THR A 44 0.97 -6.22 7.61
N TYR A 45 -0.35 -6.20 7.79
CA TYR A 45 -1.27 -5.90 6.70
C TYR A 45 -1.79 -4.47 6.80
N PHE A 46 -2.22 -3.92 5.66
CA PHE A 46 -2.98 -2.67 5.65
C PHE A 46 -4.36 -2.93 6.25
N SER A 47 -4.82 -2.02 7.10
CA SER A 47 -6.20 -2.04 7.58
C SER A 47 -7.14 -1.54 6.47
N GLN A 48 -8.43 -1.84 6.59
CA GLN A 48 -9.42 -1.33 5.63
C GLN A 48 -9.40 0.20 5.57
N ALA A 49 -9.27 0.86 6.73
CA ALA A 49 -9.23 2.32 6.78
C ALA A 49 -7.99 2.86 6.06
N GLU A 50 -6.85 2.19 6.21
CA GLU A 50 -5.62 2.59 5.52
C GLU A 50 -5.73 2.40 4.01
N ILE A 51 -6.33 1.29 3.58
CA ILE A 51 -6.55 1.01 2.16
C ILE A 51 -7.46 2.08 1.56
N GLU A 52 -8.55 2.41 2.24
CA GLU A 52 -9.50 3.41 1.76
C GLU A 52 -8.83 4.78 1.64
N LYS A 53 -8.04 5.17 2.63
CA LYS A 53 -7.31 6.43 2.59
C LYS A 53 -6.25 6.43 1.47
N ALA A 54 -5.53 5.31 1.31
CA ALA A 54 -4.53 5.19 0.25
C ALA A 54 -5.16 5.28 -1.14
N VAL A 55 -6.33 4.67 -1.33
CA VAL A 55 -7.07 4.75 -2.60
C VAL A 55 -7.35 6.19 -2.96
N ARG A 56 -7.79 6.99 -2.00
CA ARG A 56 -8.06 8.41 -2.22
C ARG A 56 -6.78 9.20 -2.50
N LEU A 57 -5.74 8.97 -1.70
CA LEU A 57 -4.47 9.70 -1.84
C LEU A 57 -3.78 9.39 -3.16
N LEU A 58 -3.85 8.17 -3.62
CA LEU A 58 -3.21 7.73 -4.86
C LEU A 58 -4.13 7.85 -6.07
N GLU A 59 -5.36 8.32 -5.87
CA GLU A 59 -6.36 8.52 -6.92
C GLU A 59 -6.58 7.23 -7.73
N LEU A 60 -6.74 6.11 -7.02
CA LEU A 60 -7.00 4.82 -7.64
C LEU A 60 -8.49 4.68 -7.96
N SER A 61 -8.81 4.08 -9.10
CA SER A 61 -10.20 3.78 -9.42
C SER A 61 -10.70 2.63 -8.54
N PRO A 62 -12.01 2.60 -8.19
CA PRO A 62 -12.56 1.51 -7.38
C PRO A 62 -12.30 0.11 -7.97
N GLY A 63 -12.31 0.01 -9.29
CA GLY A 63 -12.08 -1.27 -9.97
C GLY A 63 -10.64 -1.76 -9.95
N SER A 64 -9.68 -0.90 -9.57
CA SER A 64 -8.26 -1.25 -9.56
C SER A 64 -7.72 -1.57 -8.16
N VAL A 65 -8.52 -1.41 -7.11
CA VAL A 65 -8.06 -1.62 -5.72
C VAL A 65 -7.46 -3.01 -5.54
N SER A 66 -8.12 -4.03 -6.07
CA SER A 66 -7.66 -5.40 -5.99
C SER A 66 -6.26 -5.58 -6.61
N ASP A 67 -5.98 -4.91 -7.72
CA ASP A 67 -4.68 -5.00 -8.39
C ASP A 67 -3.55 -4.41 -7.55
N TYR A 68 -3.85 -3.40 -6.75
CA TYR A 68 -2.85 -2.72 -5.92
C TYR A 68 -2.65 -3.37 -4.56
N PHE A 69 -3.72 -3.90 -3.96
CA PHE A 69 -3.67 -4.34 -2.56
C PHE A 69 -3.87 -5.84 -2.36
N PHE A 70 -4.40 -6.55 -3.34
CA PHE A 70 -4.80 -7.94 -3.14
C PHE A 70 -4.21 -8.91 -4.16
N THR A 71 -3.17 -8.51 -4.88
CA THR A 71 -2.43 -9.42 -5.77
C THR A 71 -1.53 -10.29 -4.90
N GLN A 72 -1.78 -11.60 -4.89
CA GLN A 72 -0.98 -12.52 -4.08
C GLN A 72 0.40 -12.72 -4.71
N ARG A 73 1.40 -12.80 -3.85
CA ARG A 73 2.76 -13.13 -4.27
C ARG A 73 2.81 -14.61 -4.64
N VAL A 74 3.41 -14.90 -5.79
CA VAL A 74 3.58 -16.28 -6.28
C VAL A 74 4.93 -16.82 -5.93
#